data_0df3b6176986a63236997615415efef6
#
_entry.id   0df3b6176986a63236997615415efef6
#
_cell.length_a   1.000
_cell.length_b   1.000
_cell.length_c   1.000
_cell.angle_alpha   90.00
_cell.angle_beta   90.00
_cell.angle_gamma   90.00
#
_symmetry.space_group_name_H-M   'P 1'
#
loop_
_entity.id
_entity.type
_entity.pdbx_description
1 polymer ?
#
loop_
_entity_poly.entity_id
_entity_poly.type
_entity_poly.pdbx_seq_one_letter_code
_entity_poly.pdbx_strand_id
1 'polypeptide(L)'
;MRRMIQTDGGKGEFDKVTVGTSTFQTMESGKADFGGFYATWEGVQADMYGPKLNCFTEPDYGVPGNADTIGIITNDKTIKNNPDLVKKFTQATQKGYEYAYANPDDAAQILVDEAPDANPKPEFVKKSMQVIVDGQYWGDPAKIKDGSFVLGTNDFKGAQEYFDFLAEEDAYTDSHDKIIHEAPQAKDLATDEFIGK
;
A
#
# COMPACT_ATOMS: atom_id res chain seq x y z
N MET A 1 -6.64 -2.03 -13.65
CA MET A 1 -8.08 -1.92 -14.07
C MET A 1 -8.39 -2.61 -15.39
N ARG A 2 -7.72 -2.32 -16.53
CA ARG A 2 -7.97 -3.00 -17.82
C ARG A 2 -7.93 -4.52 -17.70
N ARG A 3 -6.85 -5.08 -17.13
CA ARG A 3 -6.69 -6.53 -16.91
C ARG A 3 -7.82 -7.11 -16.06
N MET A 4 -8.25 -6.41 -15.01
CA MET A 4 -9.33 -6.87 -14.14
C MET A 4 -10.65 -6.99 -14.91
N ILE A 5 -11.00 -5.98 -15.71
CA ILE A 5 -12.21 -6.01 -16.58
C ILE A 5 -12.12 -7.16 -17.59
N GLN A 6 -10.94 -7.40 -18.17
CA GLN A 6 -10.74 -8.49 -19.15
C GLN A 6 -10.84 -9.87 -18.48
N THR A 7 -10.30 -10.00 -17.26
CA THR A 7 -10.39 -11.24 -16.48
C THR A 7 -11.85 -11.58 -16.15
N ASP A 8 -12.68 -10.56 -15.91
CA ASP A 8 -14.13 -10.71 -15.68
C ASP A 8 -14.96 -10.85 -16.98
N GLY A 9 -14.30 -11.00 -18.13
CA GLY A 9 -14.94 -11.23 -19.44
C GLY A 9 -15.33 -9.96 -20.22
N GLY A 10 -14.98 -8.78 -19.72
CA GLY A 10 -15.18 -7.50 -20.40
C GLY A 10 -14.09 -7.17 -21.43
N LYS A 11 -14.23 -6.05 -22.14
CA LYS A 11 -13.26 -5.61 -23.15
C LYS A 11 -12.03 -4.89 -22.58
N GLY A 12 -12.05 -4.48 -21.31
CA GLY A 12 -10.98 -3.69 -20.69
C GLY A 12 -11.05 -2.19 -20.99
N GLU A 13 -12.16 -1.74 -21.56
CA GLU A 13 -12.39 -0.32 -21.88
C GLU A 13 -13.06 0.39 -20.69
N PHE A 14 -12.58 1.58 -20.36
CA PHE A 14 -13.17 2.45 -19.34
C PHE A 14 -12.70 3.89 -19.51
N ASP A 15 -13.49 4.82 -19.04
CA ASP A 15 -13.13 6.24 -18.98
C ASP A 15 -12.37 6.55 -17.67
N LYS A 16 -11.23 7.20 -17.81
CA LYS A 16 -10.38 7.55 -16.65
C LYS A 16 -10.65 8.97 -16.17
N VAL A 17 -11.00 9.10 -14.88
CA VAL A 17 -11.10 10.37 -14.18
C VAL A 17 -10.02 10.45 -13.11
N THR A 18 -9.25 11.53 -13.13
CA THR A 18 -8.20 11.76 -12.12
C THR A 18 -8.71 12.74 -11.06
N VAL A 19 -8.87 12.28 -9.83
CA VAL A 19 -9.53 13.04 -8.75
C VAL A 19 -8.65 13.16 -7.48
N GLY A 20 -7.40 12.73 -7.55
CA GLY A 20 -6.49 12.73 -6.40
C GLY A 20 -7.05 11.90 -5.24
N THR A 21 -7.08 12.47 -4.04
CA THR A 21 -7.56 11.82 -2.81
C THR A 21 -9.10 11.79 -2.68
N SER A 22 -9.83 12.27 -3.68
CA SER A 22 -11.30 12.37 -3.64
C SER A 22 -12.02 11.20 -4.33
N THR A 23 -11.34 10.06 -4.53
CA THR A 23 -11.91 8.90 -5.24
C THR A 23 -13.19 8.41 -4.57
N PHE A 24 -13.18 8.24 -3.25
CA PHE A 24 -14.34 7.75 -2.50
C PHE A 24 -15.55 8.69 -2.63
N GLN A 25 -15.36 9.99 -2.41
CA GLN A 25 -16.41 10.99 -2.53
C GLN A 25 -16.93 11.13 -3.99
N THR A 26 -16.06 10.91 -4.96
CA THR A 26 -16.44 10.94 -6.38
C THR A 26 -17.36 9.77 -6.73
N MET A 27 -17.07 8.57 -6.24
CA MET A 27 -17.95 7.41 -6.36
C MET A 27 -19.26 7.61 -5.59
N GLU A 28 -19.21 8.07 -4.35
CA GLU A 28 -20.38 8.32 -3.51
C GLU A 28 -21.35 9.32 -4.15
N SER A 29 -20.82 10.33 -4.84
CA SER A 29 -21.61 11.31 -5.58
C SER A 29 -22.13 10.83 -6.95
N GLY A 30 -21.84 9.58 -7.33
CA GLY A 30 -22.24 8.98 -8.61
C GLY A 30 -21.52 9.55 -9.84
N LYS A 31 -20.37 10.18 -9.65
CA LYS A 31 -19.52 10.72 -10.74
C LYS A 31 -18.48 9.74 -11.25
N ALA A 32 -18.32 8.61 -10.57
CA ALA A 32 -17.52 7.48 -11.01
C ALA A 32 -18.22 6.18 -10.57
N ASP A 33 -18.17 5.16 -11.42
CA ASP A 33 -18.82 3.86 -11.19
C ASP A 33 -17.94 2.96 -10.30
N PHE A 34 -16.62 3.13 -10.33
CA PHE A 34 -15.64 2.39 -9.55
C PHE A 34 -14.38 3.22 -9.27
N GLY A 35 -13.57 2.81 -8.31
CA GLY A 35 -12.30 3.43 -7.98
C GLY A 35 -11.42 2.56 -7.10
N GLY A 36 -10.13 2.85 -7.06
CA GLY A 36 -9.19 2.24 -6.14
C GLY A 36 -9.14 3.00 -4.81
N PHE A 37 -9.10 2.26 -3.70
CA PHE A 37 -8.92 2.80 -2.36
C PHE A 37 -8.42 1.72 -1.41
N TYR A 38 -7.95 2.13 -0.24
CA TYR A 38 -7.41 1.20 0.75
C TYR A 38 -8.53 0.58 1.58
N ALA A 39 -8.57 -0.76 1.62
CA ALA A 39 -9.52 -1.50 2.45
C ALA A 39 -9.44 -1.13 3.93
N THR A 40 -8.24 -0.78 4.40
CA THR A 40 -7.94 -0.40 5.79
C THR A 40 -8.33 1.02 6.15
N TRP A 41 -8.70 1.87 5.18
CA TRP A 41 -9.11 3.26 5.42
C TRP A 41 -10.49 3.54 4.82
N GLU A 42 -10.61 3.74 3.50
CA GLU A 42 -11.89 3.99 2.86
C GLU A 42 -12.84 2.80 2.95
N GLY A 43 -12.32 1.56 2.94
CA GLY A 43 -13.12 0.36 3.20
C GLY A 43 -13.75 0.39 4.58
N VAL A 44 -12.99 0.75 5.61
CA VAL A 44 -13.50 0.95 6.98
C VAL A 44 -14.50 2.10 7.04
N GLN A 45 -14.25 3.19 6.32
CA GLN A 45 -15.19 4.32 6.23
C GLN A 45 -16.54 3.88 5.65
N ALA A 46 -16.52 3.11 4.58
CA ALA A 46 -17.73 2.59 3.95
C ALA A 46 -18.49 1.62 4.88
N ASP A 47 -17.77 0.75 5.60
CA ASP A 47 -18.38 -0.18 6.55
C ASP A 47 -19.04 0.53 7.73
N MET A 48 -18.43 1.60 8.25
CA MET A 48 -18.94 2.30 9.43
C MET A 48 -20.02 3.32 9.11
N TYR A 49 -19.91 3.99 7.97
CA TYR A 49 -20.74 5.16 7.67
C TYR A 49 -21.51 5.05 6.36
N GLY A 50 -21.23 4.03 5.55
CA GLY A 50 -21.80 3.81 4.22
C GLY A 50 -21.11 4.66 3.13
N PRO A 51 -21.50 4.50 1.88
CA PRO A 51 -22.43 3.49 1.36
C PRO A 51 -21.84 2.06 1.41
N LYS A 52 -22.71 1.05 1.33
CA LYS A 52 -22.26 -0.35 1.18
C LYS A 52 -21.60 -0.52 -0.19
N LEU A 53 -20.35 -0.97 -0.20
CA LEU A 53 -19.57 -1.20 -1.42
C LEU A 53 -19.47 -2.68 -1.77
N ASN A 54 -19.35 -2.98 -3.07
CA ASN A 54 -18.88 -4.25 -3.55
C ASN A 54 -17.37 -4.12 -3.77
N CYS A 55 -16.58 -4.76 -2.90
CA CYS A 55 -15.12 -4.72 -2.98
C CYS A 55 -14.58 -6.02 -3.54
N PHE A 56 -13.51 -5.91 -4.32
CA PHE A 56 -12.73 -7.03 -4.84
C PHE A 56 -11.26 -6.63 -4.86
N THR A 57 -10.37 -7.61 -4.83
CA THR A 57 -8.93 -7.36 -4.79
C THR A 57 -8.32 -7.47 -6.19
N GLU A 58 -7.23 -6.77 -6.43
CA GLU A 58 -6.51 -6.81 -7.69
C GLU A 58 -6.04 -8.23 -8.06
N PRO A 59 -5.48 -9.04 -7.14
CA PRO A 59 -5.07 -10.41 -7.43
C PRO A 59 -6.21 -11.32 -7.88
N ASP A 60 -7.42 -11.15 -7.36
CA ASP A 60 -8.60 -11.97 -7.74
C ASP A 60 -8.97 -11.79 -9.21
N TYR A 61 -8.53 -10.70 -9.82
CA TYR A 61 -8.84 -10.32 -11.20
C TYR A 61 -7.59 -10.21 -12.09
N GLY A 62 -6.55 -10.98 -11.80
CA GLY A 62 -5.43 -11.19 -12.70
C GLY A 62 -4.35 -10.10 -12.71
N VAL A 63 -4.29 -9.28 -11.67
CA VAL A 63 -3.14 -8.42 -11.40
C VAL A 63 -2.17 -9.16 -10.49
N PRO A 64 -0.99 -9.56 -10.97
CA PRO A 64 -0.06 -10.39 -10.21
C PRO A 64 0.77 -9.56 -9.22
N GLY A 65 1.47 -10.27 -8.34
CA GLY A 65 2.48 -9.71 -7.47
C GLY A 65 1.93 -8.88 -6.33
N ASN A 66 2.71 -7.90 -5.90
CA ASN A 66 2.37 -7.00 -4.80
C ASN A 66 2.34 -5.55 -5.30
N ALA A 67 1.13 -5.05 -5.59
CA ALA A 67 0.90 -3.72 -6.13
C ALA A 67 0.95 -2.60 -5.07
N ASP A 68 0.58 -2.92 -3.83
CA ASP A 68 0.33 -1.93 -2.78
C ASP A 68 1.42 -1.92 -1.71
N THR A 69 2.67 -1.80 -2.14
CA THR A 69 3.80 -1.72 -1.19
C THR A 69 3.99 -0.28 -0.72
N ILE A 70 3.76 -0.05 0.57
CA ILE A 70 4.15 1.21 1.23
C ILE A 70 5.59 1.07 1.70
N GLY A 71 6.43 2.06 1.39
CA GLY A 71 7.85 2.01 1.74
C GLY A 71 8.43 3.35 2.14
N ILE A 72 9.62 3.30 2.74
CA ILE A 72 10.46 4.47 3.00
C ILE A 72 11.31 4.72 1.76
N ILE A 73 11.24 5.93 1.22
CA ILE A 73 11.99 6.33 0.04
C ILE A 73 13.07 7.34 0.43
N THR A 74 14.28 7.12 -0.05
CA THR A 74 15.38 8.10 0.03
C THR A 74 16.21 8.05 -1.25
N ASN A 75 17.16 8.96 -1.41
CA ASN A 75 18.02 9.00 -2.58
C ASN A 75 19.41 8.40 -2.30
N ASP A 76 20.10 7.97 -3.36
CA ASP A 76 21.43 7.34 -3.27
C ASP A 76 22.47 8.22 -2.56
N LYS A 77 22.38 9.54 -2.73
CA LYS A 77 23.27 10.49 -2.07
C LYS A 77 23.12 10.43 -0.55
N THR A 78 21.89 10.31 -0.05
CA THR A 78 21.62 10.17 1.39
C THR A 78 22.12 8.84 1.91
N ILE A 79 21.86 7.76 1.18
CA ILE A 79 22.36 6.42 1.53
C ILE A 79 23.89 6.43 1.61
N LYS A 80 24.56 6.96 0.60
CA LYS A 80 26.03 6.98 0.51
C LYS A 80 26.67 7.86 1.58
N ASN A 81 26.11 9.05 1.84
CA ASN A 81 26.75 10.04 2.69
C ASN A 81 26.34 9.94 4.18
N ASN A 82 25.19 9.36 4.45
CA ASN A 82 24.62 9.26 5.80
C ASN A 82 23.96 7.88 6.06
N PRO A 83 24.67 6.76 5.85
CA PRO A 83 24.08 5.42 6.01
C PRO A 83 23.58 5.16 7.43
N ASP A 84 24.26 5.69 8.45
CA ASP A 84 23.84 5.58 9.85
C ASP A 84 22.51 6.30 10.13
N LEU A 85 22.24 7.43 9.48
CA LEU A 85 20.96 8.12 9.58
C LEU A 85 19.85 7.26 8.97
N VAL A 86 20.08 6.73 7.76
CA VAL A 86 19.12 5.85 7.08
C VAL A 86 18.81 4.65 7.96
N LYS A 87 19.83 3.98 8.47
CA LYS A 87 19.69 2.82 9.37
C LYS A 87 18.88 3.15 10.62
N LYS A 88 19.23 4.23 11.33
CA LYS A 88 18.55 4.62 12.57
C LYS A 88 17.09 4.97 12.31
N PHE A 89 16.81 5.70 11.23
CA PHE A 89 15.44 6.05 10.84
C PHE A 89 14.62 4.80 10.50
N THR A 90 15.15 3.93 9.63
CA THR A 90 14.46 2.69 9.22
C THR A 90 14.16 1.79 10.42
N GLN A 91 15.15 1.58 11.30
CA GLN A 91 14.96 0.75 12.49
C GLN A 91 14.02 1.37 13.53
N ALA A 92 14.02 2.70 13.67
CA ALA A 92 13.05 3.37 14.54
C ALA A 92 11.62 3.23 13.99
N THR A 93 11.45 3.38 12.69
CA THR A 93 10.17 3.18 12.01
C THR A 93 9.70 1.73 12.16
N GLN A 94 10.57 0.75 11.92
CA GLN A 94 10.27 -0.68 12.12
C GLN A 94 9.75 -0.96 13.53
N LYS A 95 10.43 -0.45 14.56
CA LYS A 95 9.96 -0.58 15.96
C LYS A 95 8.61 0.06 16.21
N GLY A 96 8.32 1.19 15.55
CA GLY A 96 7.01 1.82 15.62
C GLY A 96 5.91 0.94 15.04
N TYR A 97 6.14 0.32 13.90
CA TYR A 97 5.20 -0.64 13.30
C TYR A 97 5.03 -1.92 14.14
N GLU A 98 6.12 -2.47 14.68
CA GLU A 98 6.07 -3.62 15.60
C GLU A 98 5.25 -3.31 16.85
N TYR A 99 5.46 -2.12 17.43
CA TYR A 99 4.69 -1.64 18.58
C TYR A 99 3.21 -1.50 18.24
N ALA A 100 2.90 -0.85 17.13
CA ALA A 100 1.52 -0.63 16.69
C ALA A 100 0.78 -1.95 16.44
N TYR A 101 1.48 -2.94 15.88
CA TYR A 101 0.91 -4.26 15.63
C TYR A 101 0.63 -5.05 16.92
N ALA A 102 1.52 -4.91 17.91
CA ALA A 102 1.36 -5.53 19.22
C ALA A 102 0.35 -4.82 20.13
N ASN A 103 0.11 -3.51 19.89
CA ASN A 103 -0.70 -2.65 20.74
C ASN A 103 -1.66 -1.77 19.89
N PRO A 104 -2.58 -2.37 19.12
CA PRO A 104 -3.36 -1.66 18.10
C PRO A 104 -4.25 -0.54 18.67
N ASP A 105 -4.85 -0.75 19.84
CA ASP A 105 -5.70 0.26 20.47
C ASP A 105 -4.90 1.48 20.95
N ASP A 106 -3.72 1.24 21.51
CA ASP A 106 -2.84 2.31 21.99
C ASP A 106 -2.24 3.08 20.81
N ALA A 107 -1.80 2.38 19.76
CA ALA A 107 -1.33 3.01 18.53
C ALA A 107 -2.40 3.88 17.85
N ALA A 108 -3.65 3.42 17.86
CA ALA A 108 -4.78 4.21 17.38
C ALA A 108 -4.99 5.48 18.22
N GLN A 109 -4.86 5.39 19.53
CA GLN A 109 -4.98 6.54 20.42
C GLN A 109 -3.82 7.54 20.21
N ILE A 110 -2.58 7.05 20.08
CA ILE A 110 -1.41 7.88 19.76
C ILE A 110 -1.64 8.66 18.46
N LEU A 111 -2.15 8.01 17.41
CA LEU A 111 -2.46 8.69 16.14
C LEU A 111 -3.49 9.82 16.33
N VAL A 112 -4.54 9.58 17.12
CA VAL A 112 -5.56 10.60 17.41
C VAL A 112 -4.95 11.79 18.16
N ASP A 113 -4.09 11.53 19.14
CA ASP A 113 -3.49 12.56 19.98
C ASP A 113 -2.42 13.38 19.25
N GLU A 114 -1.63 12.73 18.38
CA GLU A 114 -0.50 13.36 17.68
C GLU A 114 -0.90 14.00 16.32
N ALA A 115 -2.10 13.74 15.81
CA ALA A 115 -2.59 14.30 14.55
C ALA A 115 -3.91 15.09 14.72
N PRO A 116 -3.99 16.06 15.66
CA PRO A 116 -5.24 16.78 15.94
C PRO A 116 -5.77 17.58 14.75
N ASP A 117 -4.89 18.07 13.87
CA ASP A 117 -5.27 18.84 12.68
C ASP A 117 -6.03 17.98 11.64
N ALA A 118 -5.77 16.67 11.61
CA ALA A 118 -6.51 15.73 10.77
C ALA A 118 -7.89 15.39 11.35
N ASN A 119 -8.14 15.75 12.62
CA ASN A 119 -9.38 15.50 13.36
C ASN A 119 -9.89 14.05 13.20
N PRO A 120 -9.03 13.04 13.39
CA PRO A 120 -9.42 11.65 13.18
C PRO A 120 -10.39 11.21 14.27
N LYS A 121 -11.48 10.55 13.87
CA LYS A 121 -12.45 10.00 14.84
C LYS A 121 -11.82 8.79 15.54
N PRO A 122 -11.76 8.74 16.88
CA PRO A 122 -11.08 7.67 17.61
C PRO A 122 -11.59 6.26 17.26
N GLU A 123 -12.92 6.09 17.17
CA GLU A 123 -13.54 4.82 16.82
C GLU A 123 -13.19 4.34 15.40
N PHE A 124 -13.02 5.28 14.46
CA PHE A 124 -12.61 4.98 13.09
C PHE A 124 -11.15 4.52 13.05
N VAL A 125 -10.26 5.22 13.72
CA VAL A 125 -8.81 4.86 13.75
C VAL A 125 -8.63 3.50 14.43
N LYS A 126 -9.33 3.22 15.54
CA LYS A 126 -9.32 1.91 16.20
C LYS A 126 -9.80 0.80 15.27
N LYS A 127 -10.91 1.03 14.55
CA LYS A 127 -11.42 0.06 13.60
C LYS A 127 -10.43 -0.19 12.45
N SER A 128 -9.80 0.86 11.93
CA SER A 128 -8.77 0.76 10.90
C SER A 128 -7.57 -0.09 11.38
N MET A 129 -7.04 0.20 12.56
CA MET A 129 -5.95 -0.61 13.15
C MET A 129 -6.35 -2.07 13.35
N GLN A 130 -7.58 -2.35 13.81
CA GLN A 130 -8.07 -3.72 13.97
C GLN A 130 -8.13 -4.46 12.61
N VAL A 131 -8.62 -3.79 11.56
CA VAL A 131 -8.65 -4.37 10.20
C VAL A 131 -7.23 -4.67 9.69
N ILE A 132 -6.26 -3.79 9.96
CA ILE A 132 -4.85 -4.02 9.59
C ILE A 132 -4.30 -5.29 10.27
N VAL A 133 -4.56 -5.46 11.56
CA VAL A 133 -4.07 -6.62 12.33
C VAL A 133 -4.78 -7.90 11.92
N ASP A 134 -6.11 -7.89 11.85
CA ASP A 134 -6.92 -9.06 11.51
C ASP A 134 -6.66 -9.54 10.06
N GLY A 135 -6.47 -8.60 9.14
CA GLY A 135 -6.13 -8.87 7.75
C GLY A 135 -4.66 -9.17 7.51
N GLN A 136 -3.80 -9.09 8.54
CA GLN A 136 -2.36 -9.33 8.46
C GLN A 136 -1.66 -8.48 7.39
N TYR A 137 -2.13 -7.24 7.19
CA TYR A 137 -1.64 -6.37 6.10
C TYR A 137 -0.15 -6.01 6.20
N TRP A 138 0.43 -6.07 7.39
CA TRP A 138 1.87 -5.85 7.60
C TRP A 138 2.63 -7.17 7.83
N GLY A 139 2.04 -8.31 7.53
CA GLY A 139 2.55 -9.64 7.76
C GLY A 139 1.85 -10.38 8.89
N ASP A 140 2.18 -11.65 9.07
CA ASP A 140 1.61 -12.49 10.11
C ASP A 140 2.15 -12.07 11.50
N PRO A 141 1.29 -11.59 12.43
CA PRO A 141 1.73 -11.15 13.77
C PRO A 141 2.45 -12.23 14.57
N ALA A 142 2.10 -13.51 14.37
CA ALA A 142 2.75 -14.61 15.07
C ALA A 142 4.19 -14.79 14.57
N LYS A 143 4.42 -14.67 13.27
CA LYS A 143 5.74 -14.77 12.65
C LYS A 143 6.62 -13.55 12.95
N ILE A 144 6.02 -12.37 13.08
CA ILE A 144 6.73 -11.18 13.54
C ILE A 144 7.20 -11.39 14.99
N LYS A 145 6.31 -11.88 15.84
CA LYS A 145 6.60 -12.10 17.25
C LYS A 145 7.67 -13.18 17.50
N ASP A 146 7.67 -14.26 16.75
CA ASP A 146 8.65 -15.34 16.88
C ASP A 146 9.94 -15.11 16.08
N GLY A 147 10.01 -14.02 15.31
CA GLY A 147 11.17 -13.61 14.51
C GLY A 147 11.36 -14.38 13.21
N SER A 148 10.40 -15.21 12.80
CA SER A 148 10.46 -15.92 11.51
C SER A 148 10.10 -15.04 10.32
N PHE A 149 9.50 -13.90 10.56
CA PHE A 149 9.30 -12.82 9.60
C PHE A 149 9.77 -11.48 10.18
N VAL A 150 10.62 -10.78 9.45
CA VAL A 150 11.13 -9.47 9.84
C VAL A 150 10.30 -8.39 9.16
N LEU A 151 9.58 -7.62 9.95
CA LEU A 151 8.72 -6.55 9.45
C LEU A 151 9.53 -5.52 8.67
N GLY A 152 9.03 -5.15 7.49
CA GLY A 152 9.68 -4.19 6.61
C GLY A 152 10.63 -4.79 5.58
N THR A 153 10.84 -6.11 5.57
CA THR A 153 11.59 -6.76 4.47
C THR A 153 10.83 -6.68 3.16
N ASN A 154 11.57 -6.45 2.07
CA ASN A 154 10.96 -6.31 0.74
C ASN A 154 10.57 -7.68 0.16
N ASP A 155 9.38 -7.76 -0.41
CA ASP A 155 8.98 -8.85 -1.29
C ASP A 155 9.49 -8.59 -2.71
N PHE A 156 10.78 -8.83 -2.95
CA PHE A 156 11.39 -8.61 -4.27
C PHE A 156 10.74 -9.43 -5.38
N LYS A 157 10.24 -10.62 -5.05
CA LYS A 157 9.58 -11.48 -6.04
C LYS A 157 8.23 -10.89 -6.45
N GLY A 158 7.38 -10.59 -5.48
CA GLY A 158 6.07 -9.98 -5.75
C GLY A 158 6.18 -8.62 -6.43
N ALA A 159 7.17 -7.79 -6.01
CA ALA A 159 7.45 -6.52 -6.68
C ALA A 159 7.89 -6.71 -8.14
N GLN A 160 8.76 -7.70 -8.43
CA GLN A 160 9.19 -7.98 -9.80
C GLN A 160 8.04 -8.47 -10.68
N GLU A 161 7.20 -9.40 -10.17
CA GLU A 161 6.01 -9.86 -10.88
C GLU A 161 5.07 -8.71 -11.25
N TYR A 162 4.92 -7.74 -10.35
CA TYR A 162 4.10 -6.56 -10.62
C TYR A 162 4.78 -5.61 -11.63
N PHE A 163 6.09 -5.42 -11.56
CA PHE A 163 6.82 -4.59 -12.54
C PHE A 163 6.77 -5.19 -13.95
N ASP A 164 6.95 -6.51 -14.05
CA ASP A 164 6.83 -7.22 -15.33
C ASP A 164 5.41 -7.09 -15.91
N PHE A 165 4.40 -7.22 -15.07
CA PHE A 165 3.00 -6.98 -15.44
C PHE A 165 2.77 -5.55 -15.97
N LEU A 166 3.34 -4.53 -15.31
CA LEU A 166 3.23 -3.14 -15.77
C LEU A 166 3.90 -2.92 -17.13
N ALA A 167 5.01 -3.60 -17.40
CA ALA A 167 5.66 -3.57 -18.72
C ALA A 167 4.79 -4.23 -19.80
N GLU A 168 4.16 -5.36 -19.48
CA GLU A 168 3.19 -6.03 -20.40
C GLU A 168 1.96 -5.17 -20.70
N GLU A 169 1.52 -4.36 -19.75
CA GLU A 169 0.36 -3.45 -19.89
C GLU A 169 0.73 -2.07 -20.45
N ASP A 170 1.92 -1.92 -21.02
CA ASP A 170 2.42 -0.65 -21.60
C ASP A 170 2.40 0.53 -20.64
N ALA A 171 2.62 0.28 -19.35
CA ALA A 171 2.52 1.31 -18.31
C ALA A 171 3.78 2.18 -18.17
N TYR A 172 4.92 1.73 -18.68
CA TYR A 172 6.16 2.50 -18.62
C TYR A 172 6.36 3.32 -19.89
N THR A 173 6.76 4.59 -19.71
CA THR A 173 7.15 5.48 -20.81
C THR A 173 8.48 6.16 -20.52
N ASP A 174 9.22 6.50 -21.57
CA ASP A 174 10.39 7.37 -21.48
C ASP A 174 10.00 8.87 -21.37
N SER A 175 10.99 9.75 -21.33
CA SER A 175 10.80 11.20 -21.27
C SER A 175 10.13 11.81 -22.51
N HIS A 176 9.88 11.02 -23.56
CA HIS A 176 9.23 11.41 -24.81
C HIS A 176 7.90 10.68 -25.01
N ASP A 177 7.31 10.13 -23.92
CA ASP A 177 6.07 9.36 -23.92
C ASP A 177 6.11 8.09 -24.79
N LYS A 178 7.30 7.59 -25.14
CA LYS A 178 7.45 6.32 -25.86
C LYS A 178 7.39 5.17 -24.89
N ILE A 179 6.57 4.16 -25.20
CA ILE A 179 6.41 2.95 -24.38
C ILE A 179 7.74 2.19 -24.24
N ILE A 180 8.04 1.79 -23.01
CA ILE A 180 9.17 0.94 -22.61
C ILE A 180 8.61 -0.41 -22.20
N HIS A 181 9.01 -1.47 -22.88
CA HIS A 181 8.55 -2.84 -22.58
C HIS A 181 9.49 -3.59 -21.60
N GLU A 182 10.53 -2.94 -21.12
CA GLU A 182 11.47 -3.50 -20.16
C GLU A 182 11.12 -3.03 -18.74
N ALA A 183 10.83 -3.98 -17.87
CA ALA A 183 10.56 -3.69 -16.46
C ALA A 183 11.86 -3.37 -15.71
N PRO A 184 11.85 -2.41 -14.76
CA PRO A 184 12.97 -2.22 -13.86
C PRO A 184 13.17 -3.45 -12.97
N GLN A 185 14.38 -3.66 -12.50
CA GLN A 185 14.66 -4.74 -11.56
C GLN A 185 14.34 -4.30 -10.13
N ALA A 186 13.48 -5.03 -9.44
CA ALA A 186 13.05 -4.70 -8.07
C ALA A 186 14.25 -4.58 -7.10
N LYS A 187 15.24 -5.46 -7.24
CA LYS A 187 16.49 -5.45 -6.44
C LYS A 187 17.36 -4.21 -6.64
N ASP A 188 17.19 -3.48 -7.76
CA ASP A 188 17.94 -2.27 -8.05
C ASP A 188 17.23 -1.01 -7.49
N LEU A 189 15.97 -1.14 -7.11
CA LEU A 189 15.13 -0.05 -6.60
C LEU A 189 14.92 -0.09 -5.08
N ALA A 190 15.16 -1.23 -4.43
CA ALA A 190 14.94 -1.39 -3.00
C ALA A 190 16.06 -2.21 -2.35
N THR A 191 16.21 -2.08 -1.04
CA THR A 191 17.23 -2.80 -0.25
C THR A 191 16.72 -3.09 1.17
N ASP A 192 17.11 -4.25 1.70
CA ASP A 192 16.90 -4.65 3.09
C ASP A 192 18.12 -4.36 3.99
N GLU A 193 19.16 -3.69 3.47
CA GLU A 193 20.41 -3.45 4.18
C GLU A 193 20.22 -2.72 5.52
N PHE A 194 19.20 -1.85 5.61
CA PHE A 194 18.98 -0.99 6.77
C PHE A 194 17.89 -1.51 7.73
N ILE A 195 17.27 -2.64 7.41
CA ILE A 195 16.26 -3.29 8.26
C ILE A 195 16.93 -3.88 9.51
N GLY A 196 16.29 -3.76 10.67
CA GLY A 196 16.71 -4.43 11.91
C GLY A 196 16.41 -5.94 11.82
N LYS A 197 17.30 -6.74 12.40
CA LYS A 197 17.13 -8.19 12.54
C LYS A 197 16.64 -8.51 13.93
#